data_f644b6f000ecf40fa970405f98fc43fb
#
_entry.id   f644b6f000ecf40fa970405f98fc43fb
#
_cell.length_a   1.000
_cell.length_b   1.000
_cell.length_c   1.000
_cell.angle_alpha   90.00
_cell.angle_beta   90.00
_cell.angle_gamma   90.00
#
_symmetry.space_group_name_H-M   'P 1'
#
loop_
_entity.id
_entity.type
_entity.pdbx_description
1 polymer ?
#
loop_
_entity_poly.entity_id
_entity_poly.type
_entity_poly.pdbx_seq_one_letter_code
_entity_poly.pdbx_strand_id
1 'polypeptide(L)'
;MDNHKSGSKKKNNGSCLLFVLLIIIFAAAIVLAWKFRDKSGTADVSATVQITQTTETESETKDPLEIILSGDVPSSHNINVEAVLQNPELPTGCEITSLTTVLNYWGYNVDKCDLADNYLHKESGGGEYTMYEAFLGTPYDSNALGCYAPVIKDAAEKYMARQSKKMQVADISGNSVEKVYACVAQGYPVVIWSTMNLHEPSWTTYWTNEDGTKFEFPSYEHCMVINGYNKNDNTVEVCDPMEGNTTYEMDRFEEIYKEMGSQAVLLYK
;
A
#
# COMPACT_ATOMS: atom_id res chain seq x y z
N MET A 1 12.31 -52.92 -44.32
CA MET A 1 13.70 -52.46 -44.33
C MET A 1 13.70 -51.18 -43.44
N ASP A 2 13.78 -51.38 -42.16
CA ASP A 2 14.96 -51.29 -41.26
C ASP A 2 15.64 -49.93 -41.28
N ASN A 3 15.47 -49.16 -40.17
CA ASN A 3 16.52 -49.10 -39.17
C ASN A 3 16.11 -48.25 -37.93
N HIS A 4 16.02 -48.94 -36.82
CA HIS A 4 16.09 -48.39 -35.47
C HIS A 4 17.50 -47.82 -35.21
N LYS A 5 17.56 -46.59 -34.60
CA LYS A 5 18.72 -46.19 -33.79
C LYS A 5 18.29 -45.70 -32.43
N SER A 6 18.52 -46.55 -31.44
CA SER A 6 18.51 -46.27 -30.02
C SER A 6 19.62 -45.29 -29.65
N GLY A 7 19.28 -44.18 -28.99
CA GLY A 7 20.20 -43.21 -28.41
C GLY A 7 20.17 -43.28 -26.89
N SER A 8 21.18 -43.89 -26.30
CA SER A 8 21.45 -44.03 -24.88
C SER A 8 21.62 -42.65 -24.21
N LYS A 9 20.76 -42.31 -23.21
CA LYS A 9 20.95 -41.12 -22.34
C LYS A 9 21.98 -41.48 -21.23
N LYS A 10 23.16 -40.87 -21.30
CA LYS A 10 24.14 -40.81 -20.21
C LYS A 10 23.57 -40.00 -19.05
N LYS A 11 23.36 -40.61 -17.88
CA LYS A 11 23.04 -39.93 -16.63
C LYS A 11 24.27 -39.16 -16.12
N ASN A 12 24.12 -37.85 -15.94
CA ASN A 12 25.13 -37.00 -15.32
C ASN A 12 25.12 -37.18 -13.79
N ASN A 13 26.06 -37.96 -13.28
CA ASN A 13 26.28 -38.17 -11.84
C ASN A 13 27.10 -37.03 -11.16
N GLY A 14 27.43 -35.95 -11.87
CA GLY A 14 28.26 -34.86 -11.35
C GLY A 14 27.57 -33.93 -10.37
N SER A 15 26.24 -33.78 -10.49
CA SER A 15 25.50 -32.78 -9.68
C SER A 15 25.29 -33.24 -8.23
N CYS A 16 25.21 -34.55 -7.98
CA CYS A 16 24.99 -35.08 -6.64
C CYS A 16 26.26 -35.02 -5.76
N LEU A 17 27.45 -35.14 -6.39
CA LEU A 17 28.72 -35.04 -5.68
C LEU A 17 29.03 -33.63 -5.20
N LEU A 18 28.64 -32.63 -5.99
CA LEU A 18 28.84 -31.22 -5.63
C LEU A 18 27.95 -30.79 -4.43
N PHE A 19 26.72 -31.30 -4.35
CA PHE A 19 25.80 -31.04 -3.25
C PHE A 19 26.29 -31.67 -1.92
N VAL A 20 26.82 -32.87 -1.98
CA VAL A 20 27.36 -33.55 -0.79
C VAL A 20 28.63 -32.83 -0.26
N LEU A 21 29.49 -32.34 -1.15
CA LEU A 21 30.68 -31.56 -0.77
C LEU A 21 30.32 -30.21 -0.10
N LEU A 22 29.29 -29.51 -0.56
CA LEU A 22 28.83 -28.28 0.06
C LEU A 22 28.26 -28.50 1.46
N ILE A 23 27.54 -29.58 1.69
CA ILE A 23 27.00 -29.92 3.02
C ILE A 23 28.11 -30.24 4.01
N ILE A 24 29.17 -30.93 3.58
CA ILE A 24 30.32 -31.26 4.45
C ILE A 24 31.11 -30.00 4.82
N ILE A 25 31.29 -29.04 3.90
CA ILE A 25 31.95 -27.77 4.16
C ILE A 25 31.16 -26.93 5.16
N PHE A 26 29.81 -26.90 5.04
CA PHE A 26 28.94 -26.16 5.96
C PHE A 26 28.94 -26.76 7.37
N ALA A 27 28.95 -28.10 7.49
CA ALA A 27 29.03 -28.77 8.78
C ALA A 27 30.38 -28.54 9.45
N ALA A 28 31.49 -28.51 8.70
CA ALA A 28 32.83 -28.22 9.23
C ALA A 28 32.96 -26.78 9.76
N ALA A 29 32.32 -25.81 9.09
CA ALA A 29 32.32 -24.43 9.54
C ALA A 29 31.56 -24.23 10.86
N ILE A 30 30.47 -24.96 11.08
CA ILE A 30 29.69 -24.89 12.34
C ILE A 30 30.49 -25.49 13.51
N VAL A 31 31.21 -26.60 13.28
CA VAL A 31 32.04 -27.25 14.31
C VAL A 31 33.28 -26.39 14.68
N LEU A 32 33.85 -25.65 13.71
CA LEU A 32 34.91 -24.68 13.99
C LEU A 32 34.41 -23.50 14.81
N ALA A 33 33.24 -22.97 14.49
CA ALA A 33 32.65 -21.86 15.26
C ALA A 33 32.34 -22.24 16.71
N TRP A 34 31.94 -23.51 16.96
CA TRP A 34 31.73 -24.01 18.31
C TRP A 34 33.04 -24.17 19.11
N LYS A 35 34.13 -24.61 18.44
CA LYS A 35 35.46 -24.80 19.09
C LYS A 35 36.12 -23.47 19.45
N PHE A 36 35.80 -22.37 18.78
CA PHE A 36 36.32 -21.04 19.13
C PHE A 36 35.54 -20.37 20.25
N ARG A 37 34.29 -20.79 20.56
CA ARG A 37 33.48 -20.26 21.64
C ARG A 37 33.86 -20.77 23.03
N ASP A 38 34.58 -21.85 23.14
CA ASP A 38 34.93 -22.51 24.43
C ASP A 38 36.35 -22.21 24.93
N LYS A 39 37.06 -21.23 24.31
CA LYS A 39 38.40 -20.83 24.75
C LYS A 39 38.50 -19.35 25.18
N SER A 40 37.60 -18.90 26.04
CA SER A 40 37.88 -17.70 26.84
C SER A 40 37.76 -18.09 28.31
N GLY A 41 38.85 -18.63 28.81
CA GLY A 41 39.04 -18.91 30.23
C GLY A 41 39.25 -17.65 31.03
N THR A 42 38.67 -17.63 32.19
CA THR A 42 38.73 -16.71 33.29
C THR A 42 40.13 -16.20 33.60
N ALA A 43 40.31 -14.89 33.62
CA ALA A 43 41.38 -14.25 34.39
C ALA A 43 40.70 -13.29 35.39
N ASP A 44 40.86 -13.65 36.67
CA ASP A 44 40.42 -12.91 37.83
C ASP A 44 41.37 -11.72 38.04
N VAL A 45 40.88 -10.48 37.90
CA VAL A 45 41.55 -9.28 38.38
C VAL A 45 40.50 -8.40 39.05
N SER A 46 40.49 -8.45 40.37
CA SER A 46 39.75 -7.55 41.22
C SER A 46 40.30 -6.12 41.08
N ALA A 47 39.62 -5.27 40.37
CA ALA A 47 39.76 -3.82 40.40
C ALA A 47 38.39 -3.19 40.47
N THR A 48 38.06 -2.67 41.66
CA THR A 48 36.84 -1.92 41.90
C THR A 48 36.88 -0.60 41.13
N VAL A 49 36.26 -0.59 39.94
CA VAL A 49 35.94 0.64 39.23
C VAL A 49 34.43 0.85 39.37
N GLN A 50 34.07 1.91 40.06
CA GLN A 50 32.71 2.41 40.09
C GLN A 50 32.35 2.88 38.67
N ILE A 51 31.67 2.05 37.92
CA ILE A 51 31.05 2.44 36.65
C ILE A 51 29.73 3.14 37.02
N THR A 52 29.77 4.47 36.95
CA THR A 52 28.53 5.25 36.84
C THR A 52 27.83 4.77 35.58
N GLN A 53 26.79 3.95 35.73
CA GLN A 53 25.88 3.65 34.62
C GLN A 53 25.14 4.93 34.24
N THR A 54 25.67 5.63 33.25
CA THR A 54 24.86 6.57 32.49
C THR A 54 23.92 5.70 31.67
N THR A 55 22.70 5.55 32.15
CA THR A 55 21.60 4.99 31.34
C THR A 55 21.33 6.02 30.24
N GLU A 56 22.01 5.89 29.11
CA GLU A 56 21.52 6.51 27.89
C GLU A 56 20.19 5.81 27.57
N THR A 57 19.11 6.48 27.93
CA THR A 57 17.78 6.16 27.41
C THR A 57 17.85 6.51 25.93
N GLU A 58 18.12 5.52 25.06
CA GLU A 58 17.78 5.65 23.66
C GLU A 58 16.29 6.00 23.62
N SER A 59 16.00 7.25 23.38
CA SER A 59 14.67 7.70 23.00
C SER A 59 14.38 7.04 21.65
N GLU A 60 13.68 5.90 21.65
CA GLU A 60 13.05 5.37 20.45
C GLU A 60 12.15 6.49 19.90
N THR A 61 12.63 7.21 18.92
CA THR A 61 11.80 8.14 18.14
C THR A 61 10.84 7.27 17.36
N LYS A 62 9.59 7.17 17.83
CA LYS A 62 8.53 6.48 17.12
C LYS A 62 8.43 7.01 15.70
N ASP A 63 8.20 6.13 14.73
CA ASP A 63 7.94 6.49 13.36
C ASP A 63 6.76 7.49 13.30
N PRO A 64 6.89 8.63 12.62
CA PRO A 64 5.81 9.60 12.48
C PRO A 64 4.50 8.97 11.98
N LEU A 65 4.57 7.99 11.08
CA LEU A 65 3.40 7.26 10.60
C LEU A 65 2.71 6.49 11.76
N GLU A 66 3.46 5.78 12.57
CA GLU A 66 2.92 5.04 13.73
C GLU A 66 2.27 5.98 14.76
N ILE A 67 2.82 7.19 14.94
CA ILE A 67 2.23 8.21 15.81
C ILE A 67 0.85 8.63 15.26
N ILE A 68 0.77 8.87 13.96
CA ILE A 68 -0.49 9.26 13.29
C ILE A 68 -1.52 8.14 13.39
N LEU A 69 -1.14 6.90 13.04
CA LEU A 69 -2.03 5.74 13.04
C LEU A 69 -2.50 5.30 14.43
N SER A 70 -1.80 5.72 15.48
CA SER A 70 -2.14 5.44 16.88
C SER A 70 -2.70 6.64 17.63
N GLY A 71 -3.05 7.72 16.94
CA GLY A 71 -3.61 8.93 17.54
C GLY A 71 -5.00 8.71 18.14
N ASP A 72 -5.38 9.62 19.04
CA ASP A 72 -6.71 9.62 19.65
C ASP A 72 -7.80 9.85 18.60
N VAL A 73 -8.91 9.13 18.75
CA VAL A 73 -10.08 9.25 17.87
C VAL A 73 -11.26 9.80 18.69
N PRO A 74 -11.50 11.12 18.67
CA PRO A 74 -12.64 11.74 19.32
C PRO A 74 -13.97 11.23 18.72
N SER A 75 -15.09 11.59 19.36
CA SER A 75 -16.42 11.17 18.87
C SER A 75 -16.78 11.76 17.51
N SER A 76 -16.18 12.87 17.12
CA SER A 76 -16.35 13.46 15.78
C SER A 76 -15.17 14.34 15.42
N HIS A 77 -14.87 14.41 14.15
CA HIS A 77 -13.92 15.36 13.56
C HIS A 77 -14.26 15.61 12.09
N ASN A 78 -14.02 16.83 11.63
CA ASN A 78 -14.21 17.20 10.22
C ASN A 78 -13.04 18.09 9.76
N ILE A 79 -12.55 17.82 8.56
CA ILE A 79 -11.54 18.59 7.86
C ILE A 79 -12.25 19.30 6.70
N ASN A 80 -12.10 20.62 6.61
CA ASN A 80 -12.64 21.37 5.47
C ASN A 80 -11.79 21.09 4.22
N VAL A 81 -12.20 20.12 3.42
CA VAL A 81 -11.59 19.74 2.15
C VAL A 81 -12.58 20.06 1.03
N GLU A 82 -12.11 20.71 -0.02
CA GLU A 82 -12.90 20.96 -1.23
C GLU A 82 -12.69 19.80 -2.22
N ALA A 83 -13.78 19.14 -2.60
CA ALA A 83 -13.74 18.03 -3.53
C ALA A 83 -13.42 18.51 -4.95
N VAL A 84 -12.49 17.84 -5.61
CA VAL A 84 -12.28 17.98 -7.05
C VAL A 84 -13.20 16.98 -7.76
N LEU A 85 -13.94 17.44 -8.78
CA LEU A 85 -14.81 16.56 -9.58
C LEU A 85 -14.04 15.92 -10.73
N GLN A 86 -14.25 14.63 -10.96
CA GLN A 86 -13.58 13.90 -12.06
C GLN A 86 -14.16 14.23 -13.43
N ASN A 87 -15.48 14.38 -13.53
CA ASN A 87 -16.18 14.69 -14.76
C ASN A 87 -16.05 16.16 -15.17
N PRO A 88 -16.09 16.47 -16.49
CA PRO A 88 -16.27 15.50 -17.61
C PRO A 88 -14.95 14.88 -18.10
N GLU A 89 -13.76 15.34 -17.65
CA GLU A 89 -12.47 15.03 -18.28
C GLU A 89 -12.02 13.57 -18.00
N LEU A 90 -12.26 13.07 -16.79
CA LEU A 90 -11.76 11.77 -16.35
C LEU A 90 -12.92 10.85 -15.89
N PRO A 91 -13.73 10.30 -16.79
CA PRO A 91 -14.93 9.56 -16.43
C PRO A 91 -14.69 8.30 -15.56
N THR A 92 -13.49 7.74 -15.59
CA THR A 92 -13.06 6.61 -14.70
C THR A 92 -11.84 6.97 -13.85
N GLY A 93 -11.61 8.25 -13.60
CA GLY A 93 -10.41 8.73 -12.88
C GLY A 93 -10.65 9.07 -11.41
N CYS A 94 -11.50 8.32 -10.70
CA CYS A 94 -11.81 8.60 -9.30
C CYS A 94 -10.56 8.58 -8.41
N GLU A 95 -9.62 7.68 -8.63
CA GLU A 95 -8.43 7.51 -7.82
C GLU A 95 -7.45 8.68 -7.95
N ILE A 96 -7.15 9.06 -9.20
CA ILE A 96 -6.23 10.17 -9.45
C ILE A 96 -6.87 11.52 -9.11
N THR A 97 -8.20 11.65 -9.21
CA THR A 97 -8.95 12.83 -8.80
C THR A 97 -9.01 12.94 -7.28
N SER A 98 -9.16 11.83 -6.56
CA SER A 98 -9.07 11.77 -5.10
C SER A 98 -7.67 12.18 -4.62
N LEU A 99 -6.60 11.71 -5.28
CA LEU A 99 -5.25 12.18 -5.00
C LEU A 99 -5.12 13.70 -5.25
N THR A 100 -5.71 14.21 -6.34
CA THR A 100 -5.72 15.65 -6.65
C THR A 100 -6.39 16.45 -5.53
N THR A 101 -7.50 15.96 -5.00
CA THR A 101 -8.22 16.57 -3.87
C THR A 101 -7.30 16.69 -2.64
N VAL A 102 -6.61 15.63 -2.26
CA VAL A 102 -5.69 15.65 -1.11
C VAL A 102 -4.49 16.56 -1.36
N LEU A 103 -3.91 16.55 -2.56
CA LEU A 103 -2.80 17.43 -2.91
C LEU A 103 -3.22 18.92 -2.85
N ASN A 104 -4.41 19.24 -3.36
CA ASN A 104 -4.92 20.62 -3.34
C ASN A 104 -5.26 21.10 -1.93
N TYR A 105 -5.76 20.21 -1.06
CA TYR A 105 -5.91 20.51 0.37
C TYR A 105 -4.56 20.91 1.00
N TRP A 106 -3.46 20.28 0.63
CA TRP A 106 -2.12 20.64 1.09
C TRP A 106 -1.49 21.84 0.39
N GLY A 107 -2.21 22.44 -0.58
CA GLY A 107 -1.84 23.69 -1.24
C GLY A 107 -0.91 23.52 -2.45
N TYR A 108 -0.90 22.34 -3.08
CA TYR A 108 -0.09 22.12 -4.29
C TYR A 108 -0.75 22.67 -5.56
N ASN A 109 -2.07 22.90 -5.58
CA ASN A 109 -2.83 23.46 -6.70
C ASN A 109 -2.54 22.76 -8.03
N VAL A 110 -2.61 21.45 -8.03
CA VAL A 110 -2.37 20.61 -9.22
C VAL A 110 -3.68 20.30 -9.94
N ASP A 111 -3.61 20.19 -11.25
CA ASP A 111 -4.73 19.75 -12.09
C ASP A 111 -4.80 18.22 -12.16
N LYS A 112 -6.02 17.66 -12.14
CA LYS A 112 -6.24 16.19 -12.19
C LYS A 112 -5.74 15.56 -13.48
N CYS A 113 -5.87 16.27 -14.63
CA CYS A 113 -5.39 15.78 -15.91
C CYS A 113 -3.85 15.81 -15.96
N ASP A 114 -3.21 16.82 -15.36
CA ASP A 114 -1.74 16.85 -15.23
C ASP A 114 -1.21 15.66 -14.43
N LEU A 115 -1.88 15.31 -13.32
CA LEU A 115 -1.53 14.10 -12.56
C LEU A 115 -1.75 12.82 -13.36
N ALA A 116 -2.88 12.70 -14.05
CA ALA A 116 -3.21 11.54 -14.87
C ALA A 116 -2.23 11.34 -16.01
N ASP A 117 -1.76 12.43 -16.64
CA ASP A 117 -0.88 12.36 -17.81
C ASP A 117 0.58 12.10 -17.45
N ASN A 118 1.08 12.75 -16.39
CA ASN A 118 2.51 12.83 -16.13
C ASN A 118 2.99 11.93 -14.97
N TYR A 119 2.07 11.42 -14.12
CA TYR A 119 2.46 10.70 -12.91
C TYR A 119 1.79 9.33 -12.75
N LEU A 120 0.58 9.14 -13.30
CA LEU A 120 -0.14 7.88 -13.21
C LEU A 120 0.46 6.83 -14.15
N HIS A 121 0.86 5.68 -13.63
CA HIS A 121 1.26 4.52 -14.43
C HIS A 121 0.01 3.89 -15.03
N LYS A 122 -0.08 3.86 -16.36
CA LYS A 122 -1.22 3.34 -17.12
C LYS A 122 -0.77 2.21 -18.02
N GLU A 123 -1.54 1.10 -18.06
CA GLU A 123 -1.31 -0.05 -18.91
C GLU A 123 -2.61 -0.51 -19.55
N SER A 124 -2.52 -1.12 -20.73
CA SER A 124 -3.70 -1.76 -21.32
C SER A 124 -4.09 -2.97 -20.50
N GLY A 125 -5.36 -3.06 -20.10
CA GLY A 125 -5.89 -4.27 -19.46
C GLY A 125 -5.71 -5.49 -20.39
N GLY A 126 -5.48 -6.68 -19.82
CA GLY A 126 -5.32 -7.89 -20.63
C GLY A 126 -4.40 -8.94 -20.04
N GLY A 127 -4.12 -8.91 -18.73
CA GLY A 127 -3.51 -10.04 -18.00
C GLY A 127 -2.02 -9.91 -17.69
N GLU A 128 -1.32 -8.93 -18.23
CA GLU A 128 0.10 -8.71 -17.91
C GLU A 128 0.26 -7.91 -16.60
N TYR A 129 -0.67 -6.98 -16.34
CA TYR A 129 -0.68 -6.12 -15.16
C TYR A 129 -1.97 -6.30 -14.36
N THR A 130 -1.87 -6.08 -13.06
CA THR A 130 -3.01 -6.00 -12.14
C THR A 130 -3.29 -4.56 -11.74
N MET A 131 -4.45 -4.29 -11.13
CA MET A 131 -4.78 -2.97 -10.57
C MET A 131 -3.83 -2.53 -9.43
N TYR A 132 -3.04 -3.43 -8.88
CA TYR A 132 -1.99 -3.10 -7.90
C TYR A 132 -0.70 -2.58 -8.55
N GLU A 133 -0.51 -2.79 -9.85
CA GLU A 133 0.72 -2.46 -10.58
C GLU A 133 0.53 -1.30 -11.55
N ALA A 134 -0.68 -1.14 -12.11
CA ALA A 134 -0.99 -0.07 -13.05
C ALA A 134 -2.49 0.29 -13.00
N PHE A 135 -2.82 1.48 -13.48
CA PHE A 135 -4.17 1.85 -13.87
C PHE A 135 -4.50 1.11 -15.16
N LEU A 136 -5.48 0.20 -15.11
CA LEU A 136 -5.85 -0.64 -16.25
C LEU A 136 -6.79 0.10 -17.19
N GLY A 137 -6.24 0.59 -18.29
CA GLY A 137 -6.88 1.49 -19.25
C GLY A 137 -6.33 2.91 -19.14
N THR A 138 -7.21 3.87 -19.34
CA THR A 138 -6.90 5.30 -19.17
C THR A 138 -8.07 6.01 -18.48
N PRO A 139 -7.84 6.95 -17.54
CA PRO A 139 -8.91 7.69 -16.87
C PRO A 139 -9.87 8.43 -17.80
N TYR A 140 -9.44 8.67 -19.05
CA TYR A 140 -10.23 9.33 -20.09
C TYR A 140 -11.23 8.40 -20.79
N ASP A 141 -11.12 7.08 -20.60
CA ASP A 141 -12.01 6.08 -21.20
C ASP A 141 -13.05 5.61 -20.18
N SER A 142 -14.34 5.74 -20.50
CA SER A 142 -15.44 5.31 -19.63
C SER A 142 -15.51 3.78 -19.40
N ASN A 143 -14.69 2.99 -20.08
CA ASN A 143 -14.61 1.53 -19.94
C ASN A 143 -13.32 1.08 -19.22
N ALA A 144 -12.51 1.98 -18.73
CA ALA A 144 -11.32 1.60 -17.98
C ALA A 144 -11.67 0.98 -16.62
N LEU A 145 -10.78 0.14 -16.10
CA LEU A 145 -11.00 -0.59 -14.85
C LEU A 145 -10.48 0.16 -13.61
N GLY A 146 -9.48 1.07 -13.78
CA GLY A 146 -8.93 1.78 -12.63
C GLY A 146 -7.68 1.15 -12.03
N CYS A 147 -7.36 1.51 -10.79
CA CYS A 147 -6.20 1.01 -10.05
C CYS A 147 -6.43 1.01 -8.53
N TYR A 148 -5.51 0.37 -7.80
CA TYR A 148 -5.53 0.28 -6.36
C TYR A 148 -4.43 1.13 -5.68
N ALA A 149 -4.43 1.13 -4.36
CA ALA A 149 -3.63 2.00 -3.50
C ALA A 149 -2.14 2.10 -3.88
N PRO A 150 -1.41 1.02 -4.21
CA PRO A 150 0.01 1.12 -4.57
C PRO A 150 0.28 2.00 -5.78
N VAL A 151 -0.62 2.02 -6.77
CA VAL A 151 -0.46 2.82 -8.00
C VAL A 151 -0.64 4.31 -7.70
N ILE A 152 -1.59 4.66 -6.85
CA ILE A 152 -1.83 6.05 -6.42
C ILE A 152 -0.72 6.53 -5.48
N LYS A 153 -0.20 5.65 -4.60
CA LYS A 153 0.98 5.94 -3.81
C LYS A 153 2.18 6.28 -4.70
N ASP A 154 2.45 5.46 -5.71
CA ASP A 154 3.55 5.68 -6.67
C ASP A 154 3.37 7.00 -7.44
N ALA A 155 2.15 7.31 -7.90
CA ALA A 155 1.85 8.59 -8.55
C ALA A 155 2.11 9.79 -7.62
N ALA A 156 1.69 9.70 -6.36
CA ALA A 156 1.93 10.72 -5.34
C ALA A 156 3.43 10.89 -5.05
N GLU A 157 4.18 9.80 -4.90
CA GLU A 157 5.64 9.85 -4.69
C GLU A 157 6.39 10.49 -5.87
N LYS A 158 6.03 10.14 -7.09
CA LYS A 158 6.58 10.75 -8.31
C LYS A 158 6.29 12.24 -8.37
N TYR A 159 5.08 12.66 -8.01
CA TYR A 159 4.72 14.07 -7.92
C TYR A 159 5.53 14.77 -6.81
N MET A 160 5.57 14.20 -5.60
CA MET A 160 6.33 14.75 -4.46
C MET A 160 7.83 14.89 -4.76
N ALA A 161 8.41 13.96 -5.53
CA ALA A 161 9.83 14.02 -5.91
C ALA A 161 10.20 15.33 -6.64
N ARG A 162 9.24 15.95 -7.34
CA ARG A 162 9.42 17.19 -8.10
C ARG A 162 9.06 18.45 -7.32
N GLN A 163 8.51 18.33 -6.11
CA GLN A 163 8.12 19.48 -5.31
C GLN A 163 9.25 19.98 -4.42
N SER A 164 9.31 21.29 -4.16
CA SER A 164 10.24 21.89 -3.19
C SER A 164 9.80 21.61 -1.74
N LYS A 165 8.51 21.72 -1.46
CA LYS A 165 7.88 21.29 -0.20
C LYS A 165 7.42 19.85 -0.37
N LYS A 166 7.98 18.94 0.39
CA LYS A 166 7.67 17.50 0.27
C LYS A 166 6.83 17.03 1.44
N MET A 167 5.94 16.09 1.14
CA MET A 167 5.26 15.26 2.12
C MET A 167 5.72 13.81 1.96
N GLN A 168 5.58 13.04 3.02
CA GLN A 168 5.72 11.58 2.94
C GLN A 168 4.41 10.99 2.41
N VAL A 169 4.52 9.86 1.72
CA VAL A 169 3.37 9.13 1.18
C VAL A 169 3.44 7.70 1.70
N ALA A 170 2.35 7.22 2.26
CA ALA A 170 2.24 5.84 2.74
C ALA A 170 1.02 5.15 2.15
N ASP A 171 1.22 3.91 1.70
CA ASP A 171 0.14 2.95 1.54
C ASP A 171 -0.16 2.39 2.94
N ILE A 172 -1.32 2.73 3.48
CA ILE A 172 -1.80 2.29 4.78
C ILE A 172 -2.90 1.23 4.65
N SER A 173 -2.98 0.58 3.51
CA SER A 173 -3.95 -0.50 3.25
C SER A 173 -3.86 -1.62 4.29
N GLY A 174 -4.98 -2.28 4.53
CA GLY A 174 -5.10 -3.33 5.54
C GLY A 174 -5.27 -2.83 6.98
N ASN A 175 -5.17 -1.52 7.21
CA ASN A 175 -5.48 -0.96 8.52
C ASN A 175 -7.00 -0.90 8.76
N SER A 176 -7.40 -0.98 10.03
CA SER A 176 -8.79 -0.77 10.42
C SER A 176 -9.23 0.65 10.10
N VAL A 177 -10.53 0.83 9.89
CA VAL A 177 -11.11 2.16 9.67
C VAL A 177 -10.86 3.11 10.85
N GLU A 178 -10.75 2.59 12.08
CA GLU A 178 -10.41 3.38 13.26
C GLU A 178 -9.04 4.08 13.12
N LYS A 179 -8.06 3.44 12.48
CA LYS A 179 -6.77 4.08 12.18
C LYS A 179 -6.91 5.16 11.09
N VAL A 180 -7.82 4.97 10.14
CA VAL A 180 -8.16 6.01 9.16
C VAL A 180 -8.80 7.21 9.88
N TYR A 181 -9.70 6.97 10.83
CA TYR A 181 -10.26 8.05 11.67
C TYR A 181 -9.19 8.75 12.51
N ALA A 182 -8.18 8.03 13.00
CA ALA A 182 -7.06 8.64 13.70
C ALA A 182 -6.26 9.61 12.80
N CYS A 183 -6.09 9.27 11.52
CA CYS A 183 -5.50 10.21 10.55
C CYS A 183 -6.38 11.46 10.38
N VAL A 184 -7.67 11.27 10.14
CA VAL A 184 -8.64 12.37 9.97
C VAL A 184 -8.67 13.26 11.21
N ALA A 185 -8.69 12.69 12.42
CA ALA A 185 -8.70 13.42 13.69
C ALA A 185 -7.48 14.34 13.87
N GLN A 186 -6.38 14.05 13.20
CA GLN A 186 -5.15 14.84 13.22
C GLN A 186 -5.01 15.79 12.02
N GLY A 187 -6.07 15.92 11.22
CA GLY A 187 -6.10 16.85 10.08
C GLY A 187 -5.52 16.29 8.78
N TYR A 188 -5.42 14.96 8.64
CA TYR A 188 -4.96 14.28 7.45
C TYR A 188 -6.13 13.64 6.70
N PRO A 189 -6.61 14.22 5.58
CA PRO A 189 -7.58 13.55 4.72
C PRO A 189 -6.92 12.33 4.05
N VAL A 190 -7.68 11.23 3.91
CA VAL A 190 -7.16 9.95 3.44
C VAL A 190 -7.87 9.52 2.17
N VAL A 191 -7.11 9.16 1.13
CA VAL A 191 -7.65 8.50 -0.08
C VAL A 191 -8.03 7.08 0.28
N ILE A 192 -9.27 6.66 0.01
CA ILE A 192 -9.80 5.32 0.34
C ILE A 192 -10.55 4.70 -0.84
N TRP A 193 -10.58 3.37 -0.88
CA TRP A 193 -11.38 2.61 -1.83
C TRP A 193 -12.67 2.12 -1.19
N SER A 194 -13.74 2.25 -1.94
CA SER A 194 -15.11 1.92 -1.59
C SER A 194 -15.86 1.48 -2.84
N THR A 195 -17.17 1.61 -2.83
CA THR A 195 -18.02 1.47 -4.02
C THR A 195 -18.93 2.68 -4.18
N MET A 196 -19.33 2.97 -5.43
CA MET A 196 -20.29 4.03 -5.73
C MET A 196 -21.56 3.86 -4.90
N ASN A 197 -21.97 4.91 -4.18
CA ASN A 197 -23.11 4.92 -3.28
C ASN A 197 -23.13 3.78 -2.24
N LEU A 198 -21.96 3.26 -1.86
CA LEU A 198 -21.79 2.14 -0.93
C LEU A 198 -22.60 0.88 -1.32
N HIS A 199 -22.74 0.62 -2.64
CA HIS A 199 -23.35 -0.62 -3.11
C HIS A 199 -22.48 -1.83 -2.74
N GLU A 200 -23.15 -2.96 -2.48
CA GLU A 200 -22.49 -4.26 -2.29
C GLU A 200 -21.64 -4.61 -3.50
N PRO A 201 -20.32 -4.86 -3.35
CA PRO A 201 -19.50 -5.28 -4.48
C PRO A 201 -19.84 -6.71 -4.90
N SER A 202 -19.92 -6.91 -6.22
CA SER A 202 -20.01 -8.24 -6.82
C SER A 202 -18.75 -8.47 -7.64
N TRP A 203 -18.01 -9.52 -7.31
CA TRP A 203 -16.73 -9.82 -7.92
C TRP A 203 -16.89 -10.63 -9.19
N THR A 204 -16.34 -10.16 -10.30
CA THR A 204 -16.37 -10.81 -11.60
C THR A 204 -14.96 -11.14 -12.07
N THR A 205 -14.72 -12.40 -12.44
CA THR A 205 -13.46 -12.80 -13.07
C THR A 205 -13.37 -12.25 -14.49
N TYR A 206 -12.42 -11.36 -14.75
CA TYR A 206 -12.18 -10.76 -16.06
C TYR A 206 -11.26 -11.63 -16.92
N TRP A 207 -10.19 -12.17 -16.33
CA TRP A 207 -9.30 -13.14 -16.98
C TRP A 207 -8.64 -14.06 -15.95
N THR A 208 -8.07 -15.13 -16.47
CA THR A 208 -7.26 -16.07 -15.67
C THR A 208 -5.91 -16.22 -16.36
N ASN A 209 -4.83 -16.01 -15.63
CA ASN A 209 -3.48 -16.16 -16.11
C ASN A 209 -3.12 -17.63 -16.36
N GLU A 210 -2.01 -17.88 -17.07
CA GLU A 210 -1.53 -19.24 -17.37
C GLU A 210 -1.22 -20.07 -16.13
N ASP A 211 -0.84 -19.42 -15.02
CA ASP A 211 -0.60 -20.05 -13.72
C ASP A 211 -1.88 -20.35 -12.92
N GLY A 212 -3.05 -19.99 -13.45
CA GLY A 212 -4.36 -20.17 -12.81
C GLY A 212 -4.79 -19.00 -11.91
N THR A 213 -3.97 -17.95 -11.76
CA THR A 213 -4.34 -16.74 -11.02
C THR A 213 -5.47 -16.01 -11.73
N LYS A 214 -6.55 -15.72 -10.98
CA LYS A 214 -7.71 -15.00 -11.49
C LYS A 214 -7.56 -13.51 -11.20
N PHE A 215 -7.85 -12.69 -12.21
CA PHE A 215 -8.11 -11.28 -12.02
C PHE A 215 -9.62 -11.09 -11.84
N GLU A 216 -9.99 -10.59 -10.67
CA GLU A 216 -11.37 -10.29 -10.32
C GLU A 216 -11.52 -8.80 -10.12
N PHE A 217 -12.62 -8.25 -10.61
CA PHE A 217 -12.96 -6.84 -10.51
C PHE A 217 -14.29 -6.69 -9.77
N PRO A 218 -14.38 -5.83 -8.75
CA PRO A 218 -15.63 -5.58 -8.03
C PRO A 218 -16.53 -4.63 -8.82
N SER A 219 -17.81 -4.92 -8.86
CA SER A 219 -18.79 -3.96 -9.40
C SER A 219 -18.81 -2.68 -8.54
N TYR A 220 -19.06 -1.55 -9.19
CA TYR A 220 -19.17 -0.24 -8.55
C TYR A 220 -17.88 0.24 -7.87
N GLU A 221 -16.71 -0.32 -8.20
CA GLU A 221 -15.43 0.16 -7.65
C GLU A 221 -15.39 1.68 -7.70
N HIS A 222 -14.95 2.30 -6.59
CA HIS A 222 -14.89 3.75 -6.46
C HIS A 222 -13.85 4.17 -5.43
N CYS A 223 -13.18 5.28 -5.71
CA CYS A 223 -12.19 5.87 -4.83
C CYS A 223 -12.64 7.27 -4.40
N MET A 224 -12.54 7.55 -3.12
CA MET A 224 -12.95 8.81 -2.49
C MET A 224 -11.90 9.31 -1.49
N VAL A 225 -12.12 10.49 -0.94
CA VAL A 225 -11.30 11.00 0.18
C VAL A 225 -12.17 11.11 1.41
N ILE A 226 -11.84 10.39 2.48
CA ILE A 226 -12.49 10.62 3.77
C ILE A 226 -11.88 11.86 4.44
N ASN A 227 -12.75 12.79 4.83
CA ASN A 227 -12.37 14.06 5.45
C ASN A 227 -13.12 14.36 6.76
N GLY A 228 -14.05 13.48 7.18
CA GLY A 228 -14.77 13.67 8.43
C GLY A 228 -15.52 12.42 8.90
N TYR A 229 -15.87 12.42 10.17
CA TYR A 229 -16.72 11.40 10.78
C TYR A 229 -17.43 11.94 12.02
N ASN A 230 -18.59 11.37 12.33
CA ASN A 230 -19.34 11.62 13.55
C ASN A 230 -19.97 10.33 14.08
N LYS A 231 -19.38 9.77 15.15
CA LYS A 231 -19.82 8.52 15.78
C LYS A 231 -21.16 8.67 16.50
N ASN A 232 -21.51 9.91 16.93
CA ASN A 232 -22.78 10.13 17.61
C ASN A 232 -23.96 10.09 16.63
N ASP A 233 -23.75 10.57 15.40
CA ASP A 233 -24.75 10.62 14.34
C ASP A 233 -24.63 9.43 13.38
N ASN A 234 -23.64 8.54 13.58
CA ASN A 234 -23.33 7.41 12.72
C ASN A 234 -23.06 7.81 11.25
N THR A 235 -22.24 8.86 11.04
CA THR A 235 -21.97 9.40 9.71
C THR A 235 -20.47 9.53 9.42
N VAL A 236 -20.10 9.37 8.13
CA VAL A 236 -18.80 9.74 7.59
C VAL A 236 -18.98 10.81 6.52
N GLU A 237 -18.02 11.74 6.43
CA GLU A 237 -17.97 12.77 5.41
C GLU A 237 -16.84 12.45 4.44
N VAL A 238 -17.13 12.52 3.15
CA VAL A 238 -16.19 12.25 2.08
C VAL A 238 -16.22 13.31 1.00
N CYS A 239 -15.08 13.51 0.35
CA CYS A 239 -15.01 14.18 -0.94
C CYS A 239 -15.12 13.09 -2.02
N ASP A 240 -16.30 12.97 -2.61
CA ASP A 240 -16.57 12.05 -3.71
C ASP A 240 -16.26 12.76 -5.04
N PRO A 241 -15.36 12.22 -5.88
CA PRO A 241 -15.01 12.84 -7.16
C PRO A 241 -16.15 12.85 -8.18
N MET A 242 -17.23 12.13 -7.96
CA MET A 242 -18.43 12.17 -8.80
C MET A 242 -19.49 13.16 -8.30
N GLU A 243 -19.69 13.25 -6.98
CA GLU A 243 -20.82 13.93 -6.35
C GLU A 243 -20.42 15.21 -5.59
N GLY A 244 -19.11 15.38 -5.28
CA GLY A 244 -18.63 16.45 -4.40
C GLY A 244 -18.62 16.01 -2.93
N ASN A 245 -18.71 16.97 -2.02
CA ASN A 245 -18.72 16.68 -0.58
C ASN A 245 -20.05 16.00 -0.21
N THR A 246 -19.95 14.78 0.30
CA THR A 246 -21.09 13.88 0.55
C THR A 246 -20.97 13.25 1.92
N THR A 247 -22.12 12.87 2.51
CA THR A 247 -22.19 12.19 3.80
C THR A 247 -22.83 10.82 3.61
N TYR A 248 -22.18 9.79 4.19
CA TYR A 248 -22.68 8.42 4.19
C TYR A 248 -22.95 7.94 5.62
N GLU A 249 -23.72 6.87 5.74
CA GLU A 249 -23.94 6.13 6.98
C GLU A 249 -22.65 5.36 7.32
N MET A 250 -22.16 5.51 8.57
CA MET A 250 -20.85 5.04 9.00
C MET A 250 -20.73 3.52 8.94
N ASP A 251 -21.69 2.78 9.51
CA ASP A 251 -21.62 1.32 9.58
C ASP A 251 -21.54 0.72 8.17
N ARG A 252 -22.30 1.28 7.22
CA ARG A 252 -22.27 0.84 5.83
C ARG A 252 -20.95 1.19 5.15
N PHE A 253 -20.43 2.38 5.39
CA PHE A 253 -19.12 2.79 4.88
C PHE A 253 -18.01 1.86 5.38
N GLU A 254 -18.00 1.53 6.67
CA GLU A 254 -16.99 0.64 7.27
C GLU A 254 -17.05 -0.78 6.71
N GLU A 255 -18.26 -1.31 6.49
CA GLU A 255 -18.48 -2.59 5.86
C GLU A 255 -17.89 -2.63 4.44
N ILE A 256 -18.24 -1.66 3.59
CA ILE A 256 -17.76 -1.59 2.21
C ILE A 256 -16.26 -1.31 2.14
N TYR A 257 -15.72 -0.42 2.98
CA TYR A 257 -14.27 -0.20 3.06
C TYR A 257 -13.51 -1.50 3.33
N LYS A 258 -14.00 -2.33 4.25
CA LYS A 258 -13.42 -3.63 4.57
C LYS A 258 -13.54 -4.61 3.40
N GLU A 259 -14.69 -4.68 2.74
CA GLU A 259 -14.93 -5.56 1.59
C GLU A 259 -14.07 -5.19 0.38
N MET A 260 -13.77 -3.89 0.21
CA MET A 260 -12.84 -3.39 -0.79
C MET A 260 -11.37 -3.55 -0.42
N GLY A 261 -11.06 -4.37 0.60
CA GLY A 261 -9.70 -4.72 1.02
C GLY A 261 -9.03 -3.69 1.92
N SER A 262 -9.80 -2.79 2.53
CA SER A 262 -9.29 -1.73 3.43
C SER A 262 -8.16 -0.92 2.79
N GLN A 263 -8.29 -0.57 1.52
CA GLN A 263 -7.25 0.14 0.77
C GLN A 263 -7.25 1.63 1.10
N ALA A 264 -6.07 2.19 1.37
CA ALA A 264 -5.94 3.60 1.73
C ALA A 264 -4.54 4.16 1.45
N VAL A 265 -4.48 5.42 1.03
CA VAL A 265 -3.24 6.18 0.82
C VAL A 265 -3.27 7.45 1.65
N LEU A 266 -2.19 7.68 2.41
CA LEU A 266 -2.01 8.83 3.29
C LEU A 266 -0.84 9.69 2.81
N LEU A 267 -1.04 11.02 2.75
CA LEU A 267 0.01 12.02 2.63
C LEU A 267 0.19 12.72 3.98
N TYR A 268 1.43 12.72 4.53
CA TYR A 268 1.71 13.24 5.87
C TYR A 268 3.08 13.96 5.94
N LYS A 269 3.30 14.69 7.05
CA LYS A 269 4.54 15.47 7.32
C LYS A 269 5.38 14.81 8.39
#